data_7342732c2f23079d60ac0856297fb043
#
_entry.id   7342732c2f23079d60ac0856297fb043
#
_cell.length_a   1.000
_cell.length_b   1.000
_cell.length_c   1.000
_cell.angle_alpha   90.00
_cell.angle_beta   90.00
_cell.angle_gamma   90.00
#
_symmetry.space_group_name_H-M   'P 1'
#
loop_
_entity.id
_entity.type
_entity.pdbx_description
1 polymer ?
#
loop_
_entity_poly.entity_id
_entity_poly.type
_entity_poly.pdbx_seq_one_letter_code
_entity_poly.pdbx_strand_id
1 'polypeptide(L)'
;KKGNYLESEPADSMDVYGQSKLLGEVDYPHAVTLRTSTIGHEFSTKHGLLEWFLSQEGECSGFLRAIFSGLPTIVLAQIIRDIVIPDNDLRGLYHVAGQPISKYDLLKLIAEVYGKSIKIIKDENFTIDRSLNSDKFKTVTGYTPSAWPELIRLMHSYQ
;
A
#
# COMPACT_ATOMS: atom_id res chain seq x y z
N LYS A 1 -0.37 1.17 -17.09
CA LYS A 1 -0.05 0.10 -16.11
C LYS A 1 -1.25 -0.79 -15.98
N LYS A 2 -1.04 -2.11 -15.95
CA LYS A 2 -2.12 -3.11 -16.02
C LYS A 2 -2.68 -3.51 -14.66
N GLY A 3 -1.94 -3.27 -13.58
CA GLY A 3 -2.28 -3.78 -12.24
C GLY A 3 -2.06 -5.28 -12.06
N ASN A 4 -2.33 -5.75 -10.86
CA ASN A 4 -2.21 -7.15 -10.44
C ASN A 4 -0.85 -7.78 -10.85
N TYR A 5 0.24 -7.03 -10.63
CA TYR A 5 1.59 -7.46 -10.99
C TYR A 5 2.04 -8.67 -10.17
N LEU A 6 2.68 -9.63 -10.84
CA LEU A 6 3.31 -10.79 -10.22
C LEU A 6 4.80 -10.52 -9.93
N GLU A 7 5.38 -11.22 -8.98
CA GLU A 7 6.81 -11.12 -8.64
C GLU A 7 7.74 -11.49 -9.81
N SER A 8 7.28 -12.36 -10.71
CA SER A 8 8.00 -12.77 -11.92
C SER A 8 8.01 -11.71 -13.04
N GLU A 9 7.22 -10.65 -12.91
CA GLU A 9 7.14 -9.61 -13.92
C GLU A 9 8.23 -8.57 -13.70
N PRO A 10 8.81 -8.04 -14.79
CA PRO A 10 9.83 -7.01 -14.69
C PRO A 10 9.24 -5.73 -14.09
N ALA A 11 10.01 -5.05 -13.27
CA ALA A 11 9.67 -3.70 -12.81
C ALA A 11 9.63 -2.74 -14.02
N ASP A 12 8.55 -1.96 -14.13
CA ASP A 12 8.27 -1.10 -15.29
C ASP A 12 8.39 0.40 -14.98
N SER A 13 8.89 0.76 -13.80
CA SER A 13 9.10 2.16 -13.45
C SER A 13 10.34 2.70 -14.15
N MET A 14 10.17 3.83 -14.86
CA MET A 14 11.23 4.50 -15.60
C MET A 14 11.77 5.73 -14.84
N ASP A 15 11.14 6.11 -13.73
CA ASP A 15 11.59 7.23 -12.91
C ASP A 15 12.74 6.83 -11.97
N VAL A 16 13.52 7.83 -11.55
CA VAL A 16 14.69 7.63 -10.67
C VAL A 16 14.31 6.96 -9.36
N TYR A 17 13.16 7.29 -8.81
CA TYR A 17 12.69 6.69 -7.56
C TYR A 17 12.44 5.18 -7.72
N GLY A 18 11.66 4.78 -8.72
CA GLY A 18 11.38 3.37 -8.97
C GLY A 18 12.63 2.58 -9.31
N GLN A 19 13.52 3.15 -10.14
CA GLN A 19 14.80 2.52 -10.46
C GLN A 19 15.70 2.35 -9.22
N SER A 20 15.77 3.35 -8.34
CA SER A 20 16.53 3.24 -7.09
C SER A 20 16.00 2.16 -6.16
N LYS A 21 14.66 1.96 -6.11
CA LYS A 21 14.05 0.88 -5.33
C LYS A 21 14.39 -0.49 -5.92
N LEU A 22 14.32 -0.63 -7.24
CA LEU A 22 14.69 -1.88 -7.92
C LEU A 22 16.16 -2.24 -7.67
N LEU A 23 17.07 -1.28 -7.81
CA LEU A 23 18.49 -1.48 -7.53
C LEU A 23 18.80 -1.82 -6.07
N GLY A 24 17.94 -1.41 -5.15
CA GLY A 24 18.07 -1.72 -3.72
C GLY A 24 17.46 -3.07 -3.31
N GLU A 25 16.86 -3.83 -4.23
CA GLU A 25 16.35 -5.17 -3.92
C GLU A 25 17.51 -6.13 -3.68
N VAL A 26 17.35 -6.94 -2.63
CA VAL A 26 18.37 -7.90 -2.22
C VAL A 26 17.96 -9.29 -2.70
N ASP A 27 18.84 -9.95 -3.45
CA ASP A 27 18.65 -11.31 -3.98
C ASP A 27 19.74 -12.27 -3.44
N TYR A 28 19.88 -12.31 -2.12
CA TYR A 28 20.76 -13.27 -1.47
C TYR A 28 19.98 -14.51 -1.01
N PRO A 29 20.60 -15.70 -1.00
CA PRO A 29 19.94 -16.94 -0.61
C PRO A 29 19.31 -16.94 0.80
N HIS A 30 19.77 -16.04 1.67
CA HIS A 30 19.29 -15.90 3.05
C HIS A 30 18.43 -14.66 3.27
N ALA A 31 18.12 -13.90 2.23
CA ALA A 31 17.37 -12.65 2.34
C ALA A 31 15.90 -12.82 1.93
N VAL A 32 15.04 -11.96 2.45
CA VAL A 32 13.68 -11.75 2.00
C VAL A 32 13.50 -10.30 1.56
N THR A 33 12.91 -10.09 0.39
CA THR A 33 12.52 -8.78 -0.12
C THR A 33 11.01 -8.70 -0.20
N LEU A 34 10.42 -7.70 0.45
CA LEU A 34 8.99 -7.42 0.38
C LEU A 34 8.73 -6.21 -0.51
N ARG A 35 8.09 -6.43 -1.67
CA ARG A 35 7.55 -5.33 -2.47
C ARG A 35 6.17 -4.96 -1.98
N THR A 36 6.00 -3.71 -1.60
CA THR A 36 4.73 -3.17 -1.11
C THR A 36 4.63 -1.67 -1.38
N SER A 37 3.45 -1.13 -1.20
CA SER A 37 3.23 0.30 -1.01
C SER A 37 2.63 0.53 0.36
N THR A 38 2.93 1.66 0.99
CA THR A 38 2.42 1.96 2.33
C THR A 38 1.60 3.24 2.36
N ILE A 39 0.69 3.30 3.33
CA ILE A 39 -0.04 4.49 3.73
C ILE A 39 0.02 4.60 5.25
N GLY A 40 0.18 5.81 5.78
CA GLY A 40 0.23 6.02 7.24
C GLY A 40 0.59 7.44 7.59
N HIS A 41 0.61 7.71 8.88
CA HIS A 41 1.04 9.00 9.41
C HIS A 41 2.54 9.24 9.18
N GLU A 42 2.88 10.48 8.89
CA GLU A 42 4.26 10.94 8.72
C GLU A 42 4.69 11.79 9.92
N PHE A 43 5.84 11.51 10.50
CA PHE A 43 6.32 12.23 11.68
C PHE A 43 6.74 13.68 11.40
N SER A 44 7.22 13.99 10.21
CA SER A 44 7.84 15.28 9.92
C SER A 44 7.49 15.89 8.56
N THR A 45 6.82 15.15 7.69
CA THR A 45 6.44 15.61 6.35
C THR A 45 4.95 15.50 6.13
N LYS A 46 4.43 16.12 5.06
CA LYS A 46 3.02 16.04 4.65
C LYS A 46 2.90 15.67 3.17
N HIS A 47 3.81 14.82 2.70
CA HIS A 47 3.84 14.42 1.28
C HIS A 47 3.08 13.14 0.99
N GLY A 48 2.86 12.29 2.00
CA GLY A 48 2.08 11.07 1.88
C GLY A 48 0.61 11.32 1.69
N LEU A 49 -0.09 10.36 1.08
CA LEU A 49 -1.49 10.47 0.73
C LEU A 49 -2.38 10.79 1.93
N LEU A 50 -2.12 10.18 3.09
CA LEU A 50 -2.91 10.39 4.31
C LEU A 50 -2.80 11.82 4.80
N GLU A 51 -1.58 12.31 5.05
CA GLU A 51 -1.36 13.66 5.57
C GLU A 51 -1.80 14.74 4.58
N TRP A 52 -1.53 14.52 3.29
CA TRP A 52 -2.07 15.39 2.25
C TRP A 52 -3.60 15.47 2.33
N PHE A 53 -4.30 14.33 2.43
CA PHE A 53 -5.76 14.31 2.49
C PHE A 53 -6.28 14.97 3.77
N LEU A 54 -5.65 14.67 4.91
CA LEU A 54 -6.07 15.26 6.19
C LEU A 54 -5.88 16.79 6.22
N SER A 55 -4.95 17.33 5.44
CA SER A 55 -4.72 18.78 5.32
C SER A 55 -5.69 19.50 4.36
N GLN A 56 -6.45 18.76 3.52
CA GLN A 56 -7.39 19.39 2.59
C GLN A 56 -8.60 19.95 3.32
N GLU A 57 -9.15 21.07 2.80
CA GLU A 57 -10.37 21.72 3.31
C GLU A 57 -11.38 21.89 2.18
N GLY A 58 -12.66 21.94 2.52
CA GLY A 58 -13.75 22.16 1.58
C GLY A 58 -13.96 20.98 0.63
N GLU A 59 -13.15 20.86 -0.40
CA GLU A 59 -13.25 19.77 -1.38
C GLU A 59 -11.89 19.31 -1.91
N CYS A 60 -11.82 18.06 -2.36
CA CYS A 60 -10.66 17.51 -3.05
C CYS A 60 -11.08 16.50 -4.13
N SER A 61 -10.19 16.22 -5.09
CA SER A 61 -10.42 15.19 -6.10
C SER A 61 -10.00 13.81 -5.59
N GLY A 62 -10.84 12.81 -5.87
CA GLY A 62 -10.54 11.39 -5.67
C GLY A 62 -10.56 10.63 -7.00
N PHE A 63 -9.43 10.04 -7.38
CA PHE A 63 -9.29 9.33 -8.65
C PHE A 63 -9.96 7.96 -8.60
N LEU A 64 -10.99 7.75 -9.45
CA LEU A 64 -11.71 6.48 -9.55
C LEU A 64 -10.88 5.38 -10.21
N ARG A 65 -9.99 5.74 -11.13
CA ARG A 65 -9.19 4.79 -11.93
C ARG A 65 -7.72 4.73 -11.50
N ALA A 66 -7.37 5.35 -10.38
CA ALA A 66 -6.07 5.18 -9.76
C ALA A 66 -6.16 4.13 -8.67
N ILE A 67 -5.71 2.90 -8.98
CA ILE A 67 -5.83 1.75 -8.09
C ILE A 67 -4.59 1.62 -7.21
N PHE A 68 -4.83 1.39 -5.94
CA PHE A 68 -3.86 1.18 -4.88
C PHE A 68 -4.12 -0.16 -4.19
N SER A 69 -3.09 -0.88 -3.81
CA SER A 69 -3.19 -2.13 -3.05
C SER A 69 -2.17 -2.22 -1.91
N GLY A 70 -1.60 -1.10 -1.50
CA GLY A 70 -0.66 -1.07 -0.39
C GLY A 70 -1.32 -1.39 0.96
N LEU A 71 -0.56 -1.24 2.02
CA LEU A 71 -0.99 -1.53 3.39
C LEU A 71 -0.70 -0.33 4.31
N PRO A 72 -1.45 -0.17 5.41
CA PRO A 72 -1.02 0.73 6.48
C PRO A 72 0.36 0.34 7.00
N THR A 73 1.18 1.33 7.30
CA THR A 73 2.56 1.14 7.81
C THR A 73 2.58 0.25 9.05
N ILE A 74 1.61 0.42 9.96
CA ILE A 74 1.48 -0.42 11.17
C ILE A 74 1.21 -1.89 10.81
N VAL A 75 0.41 -2.16 9.78
CA VAL A 75 0.12 -3.53 9.32
C VAL A 75 1.37 -4.18 8.76
N LEU A 76 2.14 -3.45 7.95
CA LEU A 76 3.42 -3.95 7.44
C LEU A 76 4.40 -4.24 8.59
N ALA A 77 4.45 -3.40 9.61
CA ALA A 77 5.27 -3.64 10.79
C ALA A 77 4.84 -4.91 11.55
N GLN A 78 3.54 -5.17 11.68
CA GLN A 78 3.01 -6.40 12.27
C GLN A 78 3.37 -7.64 11.42
N ILE A 79 3.25 -7.57 10.10
CA ILE A 79 3.66 -8.65 9.20
C ILE A 79 5.15 -8.97 9.38
N ILE A 80 6.00 -7.95 9.44
CA ILE A 80 7.44 -8.13 9.64
C ILE A 80 7.70 -8.79 11.00
N ARG A 81 7.08 -8.30 12.07
CA ARG A 81 7.28 -8.81 13.43
C ARG A 81 6.78 -10.23 13.61
N ASP A 82 5.57 -10.53 13.09
CA ASP A 82 4.83 -11.73 13.47
C ASP A 82 5.01 -12.88 12.46
N ILE A 83 5.44 -12.56 11.23
CA ILE A 83 5.57 -13.53 10.15
C ILE A 83 7.03 -13.61 9.65
N VAL A 84 7.60 -12.46 9.24
CA VAL A 84 8.91 -12.46 8.57
C VAL A 84 10.05 -12.78 9.55
N ILE A 85 10.06 -12.13 10.71
CA ILE A 85 11.14 -12.33 11.71
C ILE A 85 11.13 -13.75 12.30
N PRO A 86 9.97 -14.34 12.67
CA PRO A 86 9.95 -15.69 13.22
C PRO A 86 10.22 -16.80 12.21
N ASP A 87 9.98 -16.57 10.91
CA ASP A 87 10.16 -17.58 9.87
C ASP A 87 11.58 -17.53 9.31
N ASN A 88 12.46 -18.36 9.89
CA ASN A 88 13.84 -18.48 9.47
C ASN A 88 14.01 -19.11 8.08
N ASP A 89 12.98 -19.67 7.47
CA ASP A 89 13.01 -20.32 6.17
C ASP A 89 12.40 -19.46 5.05
N LEU A 90 11.74 -18.35 5.39
CA LEU A 90 11.21 -17.42 4.42
C LEU A 90 12.34 -16.75 3.61
N ARG A 91 12.34 -16.92 2.29
CA ARG A 91 13.40 -16.44 1.39
C ARG A 91 12.84 -15.91 0.09
N GLY A 92 13.57 -14.98 -0.52
CA GLY A 92 13.32 -14.47 -1.86
C GLY A 92 12.35 -13.27 -1.88
N LEU A 93 11.76 -13.05 -3.04
CA LEU A 93 10.92 -11.89 -3.33
C LEU A 93 9.44 -12.21 -3.17
N TYR A 94 8.74 -11.37 -2.44
CA TYR A 94 7.30 -11.45 -2.25
C TYR A 94 6.62 -10.09 -2.44
N HIS A 95 5.44 -10.11 -3.06
CA HIS A 95 4.52 -8.98 -3.00
C HIS A 95 3.66 -9.09 -1.74
N VAL A 96 3.55 -7.99 -0.99
CA VAL A 96 2.69 -7.89 0.19
C VAL A 96 1.71 -6.75 -0.03
N ALA A 97 0.44 -7.09 -0.25
CA ALA A 97 -0.57 -6.15 -0.68
C ALA A 97 -1.94 -6.45 -0.10
N GLY A 98 -2.72 -5.42 0.13
CA GLY A 98 -4.15 -5.50 0.43
C GLY A 98 -5.00 -5.66 -0.84
N GLN A 99 -6.31 -5.72 -0.67
CA GLN A 99 -7.24 -5.72 -1.79
C GLN A 99 -7.09 -4.44 -2.62
N PRO A 100 -7.12 -4.51 -3.96
CA PRO A 100 -7.11 -3.32 -4.80
C PRO A 100 -8.28 -2.39 -4.45
N ILE A 101 -8.00 -1.10 -4.31
CA ILE A 101 -9.00 -0.07 -4.03
C ILE A 101 -8.70 1.17 -4.86
N SER A 102 -9.75 1.88 -5.31
CA SER A 102 -9.57 3.18 -5.95
C SER A 102 -9.12 4.22 -4.92
N LYS A 103 -8.33 5.21 -5.35
CA LYS A 103 -7.98 6.32 -4.45
C LYS A 103 -9.21 7.07 -3.98
N TYR A 104 -10.26 7.18 -4.81
CA TYR A 104 -11.53 7.77 -4.39
C TYR A 104 -12.17 7.03 -3.22
N ASP A 105 -12.31 5.70 -3.31
CA ASP A 105 -12.93 4.91 -2.25
C ASP A 105 -12.06 4.85 -1.00
N LEU A 106 -10.74 4.81 -1.15
CA LEU A 106 -9.79 4.90 -0.04
C LEU A 106 -9.94 6.21 0.73
N LEU A 107 -10.02 7.36 0.03
CA LEU A 107 -10.23 8.66 0.67
C LEU A 107 -11.58 8.75 1.38
N LYS A 108 -12.64 8.14 0.83
CA LYS A 108 -13.95 8.06 1.50
C LYS A 108 -13.88 7.29 2.81
N LEU A 109 -13.21 6.13 2.82
CA LEU A 109 -13.02 5.36 4.04
C LEU A 109 -12.18 6.11 5.08
N ILE A 110 -11.14 6.81 4.65
CA ILE A 110 -10.35 7.65 5.54
C ILE A 110 -11.22 8.78 6.11
N ALA A 111 -12.00 9.48 5.28
CA ALA A 111 -12.89 10.53 5.74
C ALA A 111 -13.88 10.03 6.81
N GLU A 112 -14.48 8.87 6.59
CA GLU A 112 -15.41 8.22 7.53
C GLU A 112 -14.74 7.90 8.86
N VAL A 113 -13.62 7.19 8.85
CA VAL A 113 -12.94 6.73 10.08
C VAL A 113 -12.32 7.88 10.86
N TYR A 114 -11.76 8.89 10.16
CA TYR A 114 -11.13 10.07 10.78
C TYR A 114 -12.14 11.18 11.13
N GLY A 115 -13.43 10.99 10.86
CA GLY A 115 -14.44 12.01 11.10
C GLY A 115 -14.25 13.28 10.29
N LYS A 116 -13.61 13.20 9.11
CA LYS A 116 -13.30 14.36 8.28
C LYS A 116 -14.46 14.73 7.38
N SER A 117 -15.03 15.89 7.62
CA SER A 117 -16.09 16.46 6.76
C SER A 117 -15.47 17.18 5.57
N ILE A 118 -15.43 16.53 4.42
CA ILE A 118 -14.88 17.05 3.16
C ILE A 118 -15.65 16.48 1.97
N LYS A 119 -15.86 17.29 0.93
CA LYS A 119 -16.47 16.83 -0.32
C LYS A 119 -15.39 16.20 -1.21
N ILE A 120 -15.50 14.91 -1.50
CA ILE A 120 -14.59 14.21 -2.40
C ILE A 120 -15.25 14.12 -3.78
N ILE A 121 -14.66 14.82 -4.76
CA ILE A 121 -15.13 14.85 -6.14
C ILE A 121 -14.53 13.68 -6.91
N LYS A 122 -15.38 12.92 -7.62
CA LYS A 122 -14.92 11.85 -8.49
C LYS A 122 -14.15 12.39 -9.68
N ASP A 123 -12.94 11.87 -9.91
CA ASP A 123 -12.13 12.19 -11.07
C ASP A 123 -11.81 10.89 -11.85
N GLU A 124 -12.24 10.83 -13.10
CA GLU A 124 -12.02 9.69 -14.01
C GLU A 124 -10.90 9.93 -15.03
N ASN A 125 -10.31 11.14 -15.03
CA ASN A 125 -9.35 11.52 -16.07
C ASN A 125 -7.98 10.86 -15.90
N PHE A 126 -7.64 10.42 -14.67
CA PHE A 126 -6.36 9.78 -14.39
C PHE A 126 -6.53 8.28 -14.18
N THR A 127 -5.91 7.48 -15.06
CA THR A 127 -5.97 6.02 -15.03
C THR A 127 -4.58 5.45 -14.77
N ILE A 128 -4.45 4.75 -13.64
CA ILE A 128 -3.24 3.99 -13.32
C ILE A 128 -3.61 2.83 -12.39
N ASP A 129 -3.14 1.64 -12.69
CA ASP A 129 -3.26 0.50 -11.79
C ASP A 129 -1.86 0.04 -11.39
N ARG A 130 -1.56 0.13 -10.10
CA ARG A 130 -0.29 -0.28 -9.49
C ARG A 130 -0.50 -1.41 -8.47
N SER A 131 -1.64 -2.10 -8.58
CA SER A 131 -1.91 -3.20 -7.66
C SER A 131 -0.93 -4.35 -7.86
N LEU A 132 -0.59 -4.99 -6.75
CA LEU A 132 0.28 -6.14 -6.69
C LEU A 132 -0.55 -7.39 -6.38
N ASN A 133 -0.21 -8.51 -7.00
CA ASN A 133 -0.71 -9.82 -6.62
C ASN A 133 0.12 -10.32 -5.43
N SER A 134 -0.51 -10.73 -4.35
CA SER A 134 0.13 -11.26 -3.14
C SER A 134 -0.14 -12.75 -2.89
N ASP A 135 -0.61 -13.48 -3.89
CA ASP A 135 -0.96 -14.90 -3.74
C ASP A 135 0.24 -15.77 -3.35
N LYS A 136 1.44 -15.44 -3.83
CA LYS A 136 2.67 -16.13 -3.46
C LYS A 136 2.95 -15.99 -1.96
N PHE A 137 2.87 -14.79 -1.41
CA PHE A 137 3.06 -14.55 0.04
C PHE A 137 2.00 -15.26 0.87
N LYS A 138 0.74 -15.15 0.45
CA LYS A 138 -0.38 -15.86 1.08
C LYS A 138 -0.19 -17.38 1.09
N THR A 139 0.25 -17.95 -0.03
CA THR A 139 0.45 -19.41 -0.14
C THR A 139 1.54 -19.91 0.81
N VAL A 140 2.62 -19.13 0.96
CA VAL A 140 3.76 -19.52 1.80
C VAL A 140 3.50 -19.28 3.28
N THR A 141 2.86 -18.15 3.63
CA THR A 141 2.72 -17.72 5.03
C THR A 141 1.34 -17.94 5.62
N GLY A 142 0.32 -18.20 4.78
CA GLY A 142 -1.09 -18.23 5.19
C GLY A 142 -1.69 -16.84 5.45
N TYR A 143 -0.91 -15.76 5.35
CA TYR A 143 -1.37 -14.42 5.66
C TYR A 143 -2.34 -13.88 4.60
N THR A 144 -3.45 -13.32 5.07
CA THR A 144 -4.40 -12.57 4.26
C THR A 144 -4.72 -11.24 4.96
N PRO A 145 -4.53 -10.09 4.30
CA PRO A 145 -4.88 -8.80 4.88
C PRO A 145 -6.37 -8.69 5.21
N SER A 146 -6.70 -7.98 6.28
CA SER A 146 -8.06 -7.58 6.61
C SER A 146 -8.67 -6.69 5.51
N ALA A 147 -9.98 -6.51 5.57
CA ALA A 147 -10.68 -5.58 4.69
C ALA A 147 -10.29 -4.12 4.98
N TRP A 148 -10.38 -3.25 3.97
CA TRP A 148 -9.98 -1.85 4.07
C TRP A 148 -10.57 -1.09 5.26
N PRO A 149 -11.85 -1.22 5.62
CA PRO A 149 -12.40 -0.54 6.79
C PRO A 149 -11.66 -0.88 8.09
N GLU A 150 -11.23 -2.12 8.26
CA GLU A 150 -10.46 -2.56 9.43
C GLU A 150 -9.03 -2.04 9.39
N LEU A 151 -8.39 -2.10 8.20
CA LEU A 151 -7.05 -1.56 8.00
C LEU A 151 -6.99 -0.06 8.32
N ILE A 152 -7.98 0.73 7.90
CA ILE A 152 -8.04 2.16 8.18
C ILE A 152 -8.32 2.45 9.66
N ARG A 153 -9.21 1.67 10.32
CA ARG A 153 -9.42 1.81 11.78
C ARG A 153 -8.15 1.50 12.57
N LEU A 154 -7.43 0.44 12.18
CA LEU A 154 -6.15 0.12 12.82
C LEU A 154 -5.13 1.25 12.62
N MET A 155 -4.99 1.77 11.39
CA MET A 155 -4.12 2.91 11.12
C MET A 155 -4.48 4.14 11.97
N HIS A 156 -5.77 4.45 12.12
CA HIS A 156 -6.25 5.55 12.94
C HIS A 156 -5.93 5.38 14.43
N SER A 157 -5.92 4.14 14.95
CA SER A 157 -5.61 3.89 16.36
C SER A 157 -4.12 4.04 16.73
N TYR A 158 -3.24 4.23 15.76
CA TYR A 158 -1.80 4.43 15.92
C TYR A 158 -1.37 5.84 15.44
N GLN A 159 -2.07 6.86 15.91
CA GLN A 159 -1.74 8.27 15.65
C GLN A 159 -0.60 8.77 16.55
#